data_8ce3324962e2d615aea98cc43cd9b293
#
_entry.id   8ce3324962e2d615aea98cc43cd9b293
#
_cell.length_a   1.000
_cell.length_b   1.000
_cell.length_c   1.000
_cell.angle_alpha   90.00
_cell.angle_beta   90.00
_cell.angle_gamma   90.00
#
_symmetry.space_group_name_H-M   'P 1'
#
loop_
_entity.id
_entity.type
_entity.pdbx_description
1 polymer ?
#
loop_
_entity_poly.entity_id
_entity_poly.type
_entity_poly.pdbx_seq_one_letter_code
_entity_poly.pdbx_strand_id
1 'polypeptide(L)'
;MKNILIAFLFFNSIYSLAQDKQLILTEKDNDLWFQSLKSSNILNEKIELINKRLISDMNVYIEWSFPDGITVQRIPKLDSIRKIRIQGVCKPLYVVKYKEKEIAFRIENPLSNDLTKSVTELITENNIYGVEVWTDDKRKVLYGTSANCGVVYITTNKRKIFKSFKNLNLTNFYMDEIRNYKKTK
;
A
#
# COMPACT_ATOMS: atom_id res chain seq x y z
N MET A 1 22.09 -21.82 -37.37
CA MET A 1 20.83 -21.24 -36.86
C MET A 1 20.39 -21.75 -35.49
N LYS A 2 20.71 -22.99 -35.06
CA LYS A 2 20.36 -23.51 -33.72
C LYS A 2 20.95 -22.74 -32.53
N ASN A 3 22.17 -22.20 -32.68
CA ASN A 3 22.90 -21.54 -31.58
C ASN A 3 22.36 -20.10 -31.28
N ILE A 4 21.70 -19.46 -32.24
CA ILE A 4 21.13 -18.11 -32.04
C ILE A 4 19.83 -18.17 -31.20
N LEU A 5 19.07 -19.27 -31.35
CA LEU A 5 17.81 -19.46 -30.60
C LEU A 5 18.06 -19.65 -29.08
N ILE A 6 19.16 -20.34 -28.73
CA ILE A 6 19.54 -20.59 -27.32
C ILE A 6 19.99 -19.29 -26.65
N ALA A 7 20.73 -18.42 -27.35
CA ALA A 7 21.15 -17.12 -26.82
C ALA A 7 19.95 -16.20 -26.54
N PHE A 8 18.90 -16.25 -27.37
CA PHE A 8 17.68 -15.44 -27.17
C PHE A 8 16.86 -15.89 -25.93
N LEU A 9 16.84 -17.19 -25.65
CA LEU A 9 16.16 -17.72 -24.46
C LEU A 9 16.91 -17.36 -23.16
N PHE A 10 18.24 -17.32 -23.20
CA PHE A 10 19.04 -16.90 -22.04
C PHE A 10 18.90 -15.39 -21.75
N PHE A 11 18.79 -14.54 -22.78
CA PHE A 11 18.59 -13.10 -22.58
C PHE A 11 17.24 -12.78 -21.93
N ASN A 12 16.16 -13.48 -22.32
CA ASN A 12 14.83 -13.26 -21.72
C ASN A 12 14.75 -13.75 -20.26
N SER A 13 15.50 -14.76 -19.85
CA SER A 13 15.54 -15.23 -18.47
C SER A 13 16.31 -14.31 -17.53
N ILE A 14 17.27 -13.54 -18.03
CA ILE A 14 18.03 -12.56 -17.22
C ILE A 14 17.17 -11.31 -16.94
N TYR A 15 16.32 -10.89 -17.86
CA TYR A 15 15.40 -9.76 -17.63
C TYR A 15 14.32 -10.06 -16.58
N SER A 16 13.94 -11.32 -16.36
CA SER A 16 12.94 -11.69 -15.35
C SER A 16 13.49 -11.74 -13.93
N LEU A 17 14.80 -11.85 -13.74
CA LEU A 17 15.46 -11.88 -12.41
C LEU A 17 15.82 -10.47 -11.88
N ALA A 18 15.84 -9.46 -12.75
CA ALA A 18 16.17 -8.08 -12.40
C ALA A 18 14.94 -7.19 -12.12
N GLN A 19 13.78 -7.76 -11.79
CA GLN A 19 12.71 -6.98 -11.16
C GLN A 19 13.10 -6.69 -9.71
N ASP A 20 14.16 -5.91 -9.56
CA ASP A 20 14.51 -5.28 -8.31
C ASP A 20 13.26 -4.62 -7.72
N LYS A 21 13.10 -4.77 -6.42
CA LYS A 21 12.05 -4.13 -5.62
C LYS A 21 12.13 -2.61 -5.81
N GLN A 22 11.61 -2.11 -6.92
CA GLN A 22 11.59 -0.69 -7.19
C GLN A 22 10.74 -0.02 -6.11
N LEU A 23 11.42 0.63 -5.18
CA LEU A 23 10.77 1.41 -4.13
C LEU A 23 10.12 2.63 -4.77
N ILE A 24 8.89 2.91 -4.38
CA ILE A 24 8.17 4.09 -4.85
C ILE A 24 8.39 5.20 -3.83
N LEU A 25 9.31 6.09 -4.15
CA LEU A 25 9.81 7.11 -3.23
C LEU A 25 9.32 8.52 -3.57
N THR A 26 8.99 8.79 -4.84
CA THR A 26 8.58 10.10 -5.33
C THR A 26 7.12 10.12 -5.77
N GLU A 27 6.54 11.33 -5.92
CA GLU A 27 5.20 11.49 -6.51
C GLU A 27 5.16 10.93 -7.94
N LYS A 28 6.19 11.17 -8.74
CA LYS A 28 6.30 10.66 -10.10
C LYS A 28 6.26 9.12 -10.14
N ASP A 29 7.00 8.45 -9.24
CA ASP A 29 6.99 6.98 -9.16
C ASP A 29 5.60 6.47 -8.76
N ASN A 30 4.93 7.19 -7.85
CA ASN A 30 3.58 6.89 -7.44
C ASN A 30 2.58 7.03 -8.60
N ASP A 31 2.69 8.08 -9.41
CA ASP A 31 1.85 8.30 -10.58
C ASP A 31 2.09 7.22 -11.65
N LEU A 32 3.32 6.83 -11.91
CA LEU A 32 3.66 5.74 -12.82
C LEU A 32 3.08 4.41 -12.35
N TRP A 33 3.14 4.13 -11.06
CA TRP A 33 2.51 2.95 -10.48
C TRP A 33 0.99 2.96 -10.67
N PHE A 34 0.32 4.09 -10.44
CA PHE A 34 -1.11 4.22 -10.68
C PHE A 34 -1.48 4.08 -12.15
N GLN A 35 -0.65 4.59 -13.07
CA GLN A 35 -0.83 4.38 -14.51
C GLN A 35 -0.75 2.89 -14.86
N SER A 36 0.23 2.17 -14.33
CA SER A 36 0.37 0.72 -14.52
C SER A 36 -0.86 -0.03 -13.99
N LEU A 37 -1.36 0.35 -12.81
CA LEU A 37 -2.54 -0.27 -12.20
C LEU A 37 -3.83 0.02 -13.00
N LYS A 38 -3.94 1.22 -13.61
CA LYS A 38 -5.08 1.60 -14.48
C LYS A 38 -5.03 0.88 -15.82
N SER A 39 -3.85 0.74 -16.43
CA SER A 39 -3.67 0.18 -17.76
C SER A 39 -3.85 -1.35 -17.81
N SER A 40 -3.64 -2.04 -16.70
CA SER A 40 -3.91 -3.47 -16.64
C SER A 40 -5.43 -3.74 -16.71
N ASN A 41 -5.83 -4.63 -17.61
CA ASN A 41 -7.22 -5.09 -17.74
C ASN A 41 -7.46 -6.41 -16.99
N ILE A 42 -6.41 -7.05 -16.50
CA ILE A 42 -6.47 -8.36 -15.86
C ILE A 42 -6.47 -8.15 -14.32
N LEU A 43 -7.49 -8.67 -13.66
CA LEU A 43 -7.67 -8.51 -12.21
C LEU A 43 -6.47 -9.06 -11.43
N ASN A 44 -5.94 -10.21 -11.82
CA ASN A 44 -4.80 -10.82 -11.13
C ASN A 44 -3.54 -9.95 -11.22
N GLU A 45 -3.26 -9.33 -12.36
CA GLU A 45 -2.14 -8.39 -12.51
C GLU A 45 -2.30 -7.18 -11.57
N LYS A 46 -3.53 -6.62 -11.47
CA LYS A 46 -3.82 -5.54 -10.52
C LYS A 46 -3.57 -5.95 -9.07
N ILE A 47 -3.99 -7.16 -8.70
CA ILE A 47 -3.78 -7.72 -7.36
C ILE A 47 -2.29 -7.88 -7.08
N GLU A 48 -1.51 -8.39 -8.04
CA GLU A 48 -0.07 -8.52 -7.91
C GLU A 48 0.62 -7.15 -7.74
N LEU A 49 0.24 -6.15 -8.53
CA LEU A 49 0.78 -4.79 -8.41
C LEU A 49 0.49 -4.19 -7.05
N ILE A 50 -0.72 -4.38 -6.51
CA ILE A 50 -1.10 -3.93 -5.16
C ILE A 50 -0.26 -4.64 -4.10
N ASN A 51 -0.14 -5.95 -4.16
CA ASN A 51 0.62 -6.73 -3.19
C ASN A 51 2.11 -6.42 -3.23
N LYS A 52 2.70 -6.27 -4.43
CA LYS A 52 4.10 -5.83 -4.61
C LYS A 52 4.30 -4.45 -3.99
N ARG A 53 3.36 -3.51 -4.19
CA ARG A 53 3.40 -2.18 -3.58
C ARG A 53 3.34 -2.24 -2.06
N LEU A 54 2.40 -2.97 -1.48
CA LEU A 54 2.26 -3.12 -0.03
C LEU A 54 3.53 -3.70 0.60
N ILE A 55 4.14 -4.71 -0.04
CA ILE A 55 5.37 -5.34 0.45
C ILE A 55 6.56 -4.38 0.31
N SER A 56 6.69 -3.65 -0.79
CA SER A 56 7.79 -2.71 -0.98
C SER A 56 7.69 -1.52 0.00
N ASP A 57 6.47 -1.05 0.27
CA ASP A 57 6.17 0.04 1.19
C ASP A 57 6.54 -0.28 2.66
N MET A 58 6.78 -1.55 3.01
CA MET A 58 7.34 -1.91 4.33
C MET A 58 8.74 -1.34 4.55
N ASN A 59 9.49 -1.10 3.47
CA ASN A 59 10.84 -0.54 3.52
C ASN A 59 10.86 0.99 3.38
N VAL A 60 9.68 1.60 3.25
CA VAL A 60 9.53 3.05 3.07
C VAL A 60 8.83 3.64 4.30
N TYR A 61 9.35 4.74 4.85
CA TYR A 61 8.64 5.53 5.84
C TYR A 61 8.17 6.85 5.24
N ILE A 62 7.03 7.36 5.73
CA ILE A 62 6.50 8.66 5.37
C ILE A 62 6.71 9.60 6.55
N GLU A 63 7.29 10.77 6.28
CA GLU A 63 7.40 11.83 7.29
C GLU A 63 6.06 12.56 7.39
N TRP A 64 5.53 12.64 8.60
CA TRP A 64 4.27 13.33 8.83
C TRP A 64 4.50 14.81 9.04
N SER A 65 3.87 15.61 8.22
CA SER A 65 3.60 17.01 8.54
C SER A 65 2.23 17.06 9.24
N PHE A 66 2.23 17.37 10.52
CA PHE A 66 1.00 17.73 11.20
C PHE A 66 0.67 19.18 10.84
N PRO A 67 -0.57 19.47 10.34
CA PRO A 67 -0.91 20.80 9.82
C PRO A 67 -0.82 21.92 10.84
N ASP A 68 -0.83 21.68 12.13
CA ASP A 68 -1.07 22.73 13.14
C ASP A 68 0.07 22.92 14.15
N GLY A 69 1.33 22.83 13.73
CA GLY A 69 2.46 23.15 14.62
C GLY A 69 2.53 22.30 15.89
N ILE A 70 1.76 21.23 15.97
CA ILE A 70 1.85 20.25 17.05
C ILE A 70 3.19 19.54 16.89
N THR A 71 4.15 19.98 17.68
CA THR A 71 5.44 19.30 17.82
C THR A 71 5.15 17.93 18.40
N VAL A 72 5.02 16.91 17.55
CA VAL A 72 4.97 15.54 18.04
C VAL A 72 6.29 15.27 18.71
N GLN A 73 6.27 15.19 20.05
CA GLN A 73 7.41 14.71 20.80
C GLN A 73 7.91 13.45 20.11
N ARG A 74 9.21 13.39 19.77
CA ARG A 74 9.85 12.29 19.09
C ARG A 74 9.35 10.97 19.68
N ILE A 75 8.61 10.23 18.90
CA ILE A 75 8.19 8.88 19.27
C ILE A 75 9.44 8.02 19.15
N PRO A 76 10.03 7.48 20.21
CA PRO A 76 11.31 6.76 20.17
C PRO A 76 11.34 5.64 19.13
N LYS A 77 10.20 4.99 18.90
CA LYS A 77 10.02 3.94 17.88
C LYS A 77 10.10 4.48 16.44
N LEU A 78 9.72 5.76 16.20
CA LEU A 78 9.81 6.37 14.89
C LEU A 78 11.27 6.62 14.48
N ASP A 79 12.12 7.00 15.43
CA ASP A 79 13.57 7.15 15.18
C ASP A 79 14.22 5.81 14.81
N SER A 80 13.75 4.70 15.37
CA SER A 80 14.20 3.36 14.96
C SER A 80 13.77 3.01 13.53
N ILE A 81 12.53 3.37 13.15
CA ILE A 81 12.02 3.15 11.79
C ILE A 81 12.81 3.97 10.77
N ARG A 82 13.10 5.25 11.06
CA ARG A 82 13.88 6.14 10.18
C ARG A 82 15.29 5.61 9.91
N LYS A 83 15.89 4.89 10.85
CA LYS A 83 17.23 4.31 10.68
C LYS A 83 17.29 3.12 9.71
N ILE A 84 16.18 2.40 9.55
CA ILE A 84 16.14 1.14 8.81
C ILE A 84 15.32 1.21 7.51
N ARG A 85 14.59 2.31 7.29
CA ARG A 85 13.73 2.49 6.13
C ARG A 85 14.10 3.74 5.36
N ILE A 86 13.82 3.72 4.06
CA ILE A 86 14.08 4.86 3.15
C ILE A 86 12.88 5.82 3.22
N GLN A 87 13.14 7.12 3.23
CA GLN A 87 12.09 8.12 3.21
C GLN A 87 11.38 8.13 1.86
N GLY A 88 10.06 8.09 1.88
CA GLY A 88 9.20 8.27 0.72
C GLY A 88 8.27 9.47 0.90
N VAL A 89 7.59 9.86 -0.17
CA VAL A 89 6.69 11.02 -0.18
C VAL A 89 5.30 10.64 0.30
N CYS A 90 4.75 9.54 -0.22
CA CYS A 90 3.40 9.14 0.14
C CYS A 90 3.06 7.68 -0.18
N LYS A 91 2.01 7.19 0.46
CA LYS A 91 1.42 5.86 0.22
C LYS A 91 -0.06 6.00 -0.10
N PRO A 92 -0.62 5.17 -0.99
CA PRO A 92 -2.02 5.26 -1.38
C PRO A 92 -2.98 4.95 -0.23
N LEU A 93 -4.19 5.51 -0.32
CA LEU A 93 -5.33 5.07 0.48
C LEU A 93 -5.95 3.84 -0.15
N TYR A 94 -6.18 2.80 0.63
CA TYR A 94 -6.90 1.61 0.21
C TYR A 94 -8.31 1.64 0.78
N VAL A 95 -9.31 1.35 -0.07
CA VAL A 95 -10.71 1.25 0.33
C VAL A 95 -11.24 -0.12 -0.04
N VAL A 96 -11.58 -0.91 0.95
CA VAL A 96 -12.21 -2.22 0.75
C VAL A 96 -13.72 -2.08 0.82
N LYS A 97 -14.40 -2.45 -0.25
CA LYS A 97 -15.85 -2.35 -0.40
C LYS A 97 -16.52 -3.73 -0.38
N TYR A 98 -17.61 -3.82 0.37
CA TYR A 98 -18.54 -4.94 0.38
C TYR A 98 -19.97 -4.41 0.40
N LYS A 99 -20.70 -4.53 -0.72
CA LYS A 99 -22.02 -3.89 -0.92
C LYS A 99 -21.91 -2.39 -0.64
N GLU A 100 -22.74 -1.86 0.26
CA GLU A 100 -22.76 -0.45 0.66
C GLU A 100 -21.81 -0.12 1.84
N LYS A 101 -20.96 -1.08 2.24
CA LYS A 101 -20.03 -0.89 3.36
C LYS A 101 -18.62 -0.73 2.86
N GLU A 102 -17.89 0.21 3.45
CA GLU A 102 -16.51 0.51 3.11
C GLU A 102 -15.63 0.53 4.36
N ILE A 103 -14.37 0.17 4.18
CA ILE A 103 -13.31 0.33 5.15
C ILE A 103 -12.16 1.00 4.43
N ALA A 104 -11.83 2.23 4.82
CA ALA A 104 -10.67 2.94 4.30
C ALA A 104 -9.48 2.79 5.25
N PHE A 105 -8.29 2.50 4.72
CA PHE A 105 -7.08 2.36 5.51
C PHE A 105 -5.83 2.78 4.75
N ARG A 106 -4.80 3.13 5.51
CA ARG A 106 -3.44 3.38 5.02
C ARG A 106 -2.46 2.64 5.92
N ILE A 107 -1.41 2.08 5.33
CA ILE A 107 -0.32 1.45 6.08
C ILE A 107 0.92 2.33 5.88
N GLU A 108 1.02 3.41 6.66
CA GLU A 108 2.09 4.40 6.47
C GLU A 108 3.41 3.93 7.06
N ASN A 109 3.48 3.80 8.36
CA ASN A 109 4.70 3.46 9.09
C ASN A 109 4.45 2.31 10.08
N PRO A 110 4.11 1.10 9.63
CA PRO A 110 3.81 0.01 10.53
C PRO A 110 5.05 -0.35 11.35
N LEU A 111 4.87 -0.59 12.65
CA LEU A 111 5.97 -0.98 13.55
C LEU A 111 6.44 -2.40 13.26
N SER A 112 5.52 -3.30 12.94
CA SER A 112 5.83 -4.65 12.46
C SER A 112 5.34 -4.83 11.01
N ASN A 113 5.92 -5.80 10.34
CA ASN A 113 5.52 -6.17 8.98
C ASN A 113 4.29 -7.10 8.95
N ASP A 114 3.82 -7.57 10.12
CA ASP A 114 2.77 -8.59 10.21
C ASP A 114 1.42 -8.05 9.73
N LEU A 115 1.13 -6.77 10.02
CA LEU A 115 -0.09 -6.14 9.53
C LEU A 115 -0.12 -6.10 8.00
N THR A 116 0.97 -5.67 7.36
CA THR A 116 1.06 -5.63 5.89
C THR A 116 0.93 -7.02 5.29
N LYS A 117 1.57 -8.04 5.88
CA LYS A 117 1.44 -9.43 5.45
C LYS A 117 -0.01 -9.91 5.56
N SER A 118 -0.67 -9.66 6.69
CA SER A 118 -2.08 -10.02 6.87
C SER A 118 -2.99 -9.35 5.84
N VAL A 119 -2.71 -8.09 5.45
CA VAL A 119 -3.46 -7.41 4.39
C VAL A 119 -3.22 -8.09 3.03
N THR A 120 -1.96 -8.40 2.67
CA THR A 120 -1.64 -9.05 1.38
C THR A 120 -2.24 -10.45 1.28
N GLU A 121 -2.34 -11.20 2.38
CA GLU A 121 -3.01 -12.51 2.43
C GLU A 121 -4.52 -12.43 2.16
N LEU A 122 -5.15 -11.30 2.45
CA LEU A 122 -6.56 -11.06 2.15
C LEU A 122 -6.78 -10.60 0.70
N ILE A 123 -5.79 -9.93 0.08
CA ILE A 123 -5.87 -9.41 -1.30
C ILE A 123 -5.42 -10.48 -2.28
N THR A 124 -6.32 -11.41 -2.62
CA THR A 124 -6.09 -12.50 -3.58
C THR A 124 -7.21 -12.53 -4.61
N GLU A 125 -6.97 -13.14 -5.78
CA GLU A 125 -7.97 -13.34 -6.84
C GLU A 125 -9.22 -14.10 -6.35
N ASN A 126 -9.04 -15.01 -5.40
CA ASN A 126 -10.15 -15.73 -4.80
C ASN A 126 -11.02 -14.85 -3.88
N ASN A 127 -10.49 -13.76 -3.36
CA ASN A 127 -11.14 -12.92 -2.36
C ASN A 127 -11.69 -11.61 -2.94
N ILE A 128 -11.04 -11.11 -4.00
CA ILE A 128 -11.33 -9.83 -4.61
C ILE A 128 -11.93 -10.09 -6.01
N TYR A 129 -12.96 -9.34 -6.37
CA TYR A 129 -13.54 -9.45 -7.71
C TYR A 129 -13.40 -8.17 -8.54
N GLY A 130 -12.94 -7.07 -7.95
CA GLY A 130 -12.74 -5.82 -8.67
C GLY A 130 -11.71 -4.93 -8.00
N VAL A 131 -10.95 -4.21 -8.83
CA VAL A 131 -10.02 -3.16 -8.44
C VAL A 131 -10.23 -1.95 -9.33
N GLU A 132 -10.52 -0.80 -8.71
CA GLU A 132 -10.64 0.49 -9.35
C GLU A 132 -9.61 1.47 -8.77
N VAL A 133 -9.23 2.47 -9.56
CA VAL A 133 -8.22 3.46 -9.17
C VAL A 133 -8.77 4.86 -9.36
N TRP A 134 -8.71 5.66 -8.33
CA TRP A 134 -9.11 7.05 -8.36
C TRP A 134 -7.91 7.96 -8.08
N THR A 135 -7.53 8.75 -9.07
CA THR A 135 -6.43 9.73 -8.98
C THR A 135 -6.93 11.15 -9.25
N ASP A 136 -8.22 11.33 -9.50
CA ASP A 136 -8.89 12.60 -9.76
C ASP A 136 -9.31 13.33 -8.47
N ASP A 137 -9.84 14.55 -8.60
CA ASP A 137 -10.23 15.35 -7.45
C ASP A 137 -11.48 14.83 -6.72
N LYS A 138 -12.28 13.95 -7.34
CA LYS A 138 -13.44 13.32 -6.68
C LYS A 138 -13.02 12.58 -5.40
N ARG A 139 -11.83 11.99 -5.40
CA ARG A 139 -11.24 11.33 -4.22
C ARG A 139 -11.12 12.26 -3.02
N LYS A 140 -10.72 13.54 -3.25
CA LYS A 140 -10.53 14.53 -2.18
C LYS A 140 -11.84 14.94 -1.54
N VAL A 141 -12.93 14.96 -2.32
CA VAL A 141 -14.28 15.25 -1.81
C VAL A 141 -14.72 14.20 -0.79
N LEU A 142 -14.39 12.92 -1.04
CA LEU A 142 -14.83 11.82 -0.18
C LEU A 142 -13.88 11.54 1.01
N TYR A 143 -12.56 11.67 0.79
CA TYR A 143 -11.55 11.23 1.76
C TYR A 143 -10.60 12.34 2.23
N GLY A 144 -10.81 13.60 1.77
CA GLY A 144 -9.98 14.73 2.16
C GLY A 144 -8.51 14.55 1.80
N THR A 145 -7.64 15.06 2.66
CA THR A 145 -6.18 14.97 2.50
C THR A 145 -5.64 13.54 2.52
N SER A 146 -6.38 12.60 3.12
CA SER A 146 -5.99 11.18 3.12
C SER A 146 -5.91 10.58 1.71
N ALA A 147 -6.58 11.16 0.73
CA ALA A 147 -6.57 10.73 -0.66
C ALA A 147 -5.50 11.42 -1.53
N ASN A 148 -4.66 12.30 -1.00
CA ASN A 148 -3.69 13.07 -1.80
C ASN A 148 -2.78 12.18 -2.66
N CYS A 149 -2.42 11.01 -2.15
CA CYS A 149 -1.55 10.04 -2.82
C CYS A 149 -2.29 9.05 -3.73
N GLY A 150 -3.58 9.27 -4.00
CA GLY A 150 -4.43 8.36 -4.77
C GLY A 150 -5.19 7.36 -3.90
N VAL A 151 -6.24 6.78 -4.49
CA VAL A 151 -7.11 5.80 -3.84
C VAL A 151 -7.21 4.55 -4.68
N VAL A 152 -7.06 3.40 -4.04
CA VAL A 152 -7.28 2.07 -4.62
C VAL A 152 -8.53 1.49 -4.00
N TYR A 153 -9.57 1.30 -4.81
CA TYR A 153 -10.78 0.60 -4.42
C TYR A 153 -10.64 -0.89 -4.68
N ILE A 154 -10.88 -1.68 -3.66
CA ILE A 154 -10.79 -3.14 -3.69
C ILE A 154 -12.18 -3.69 -3.34
N THR A 155 -12.85 -4.29 -4.29
CA THR A 155 -14.20 -4.79 -4.09
C THR A 155 -14.21 -6.29 -3.84
N THR A 156 -14.91 -6.70 -2.77
CA THR A 156 -15.15 -8.11 -2.46
C THR A 156 -16.65 -8.39 -2.35
N ASN A 157 -17.08 -9.58 -2.82
CA ASN A 157 -18.44 -10.08 -2.62
C ASN A 157 -18.54 -11.00 -1.38
N LYS A 158 -17.43 -11.25 -0.69
CA LYS A 158 -17.34 -12.17 0.45
C LYS A 158 -17.40 -11.42 1.78
N ARG A 159 -18.53 -11.54 2.50
CA ARG A 159 -18.70 -10.95 3.84
C ARG A 159 -17.59 -11.35 4.83
N LYS A 160 -17.09 -12.60 4.74
CA LYS A 160 -16.01 -13.09 5.60
C LYS A 160 -14.74 -12.27 5.39
N ILE A 161 -14.35 -12.02 4.14
CA ILE A 161 -13.17 -11.24 3.79
C ILE A 161 -13.29 -9.80 4.29
N PHE A 162 -14.43 -9.15 4.06
CA PHE A 162 -14.69 -7.80 4.60
C PHE A 162 -14.57 -7.74 6.13
N LYS A 163 -15.11 -8.75 6.84
CA LYS A 163 -14.95 -8.85 8.29
C LYS A 163 -13.49 -9.04 8.71
N SER A 164 -12.72 -9.84 7.96
CA SER A 164 -11.29 -10.02 8.23
C SER A 164 -10.55 -8.69 8.13
N PHE A 165 -10.77 -7.88 7.09
CA PHE A 165 -10.20 -6.53 7.02
C PHE A 165 -10.60 -5.65 8.21
N LYS A 166 -11.87 -5.68 8.62
CA LYS A 166 -12.35 -4.92 9.77
C LYS A 166 -11.65 -5.33 11.08
N ASN A 167 -11.40 -6.62 11.25
CA ASN A 167 -10.76 -7.16 12.46
C ASN A 167 -9.27 -6.83 12.56
N LEU A 168 -8.61 -6.45 11.46
CA LEU A 168 -7.22 -5.99 11.48
C LEU A 168 -7.06 -4.60 12.13
N ASN A 169 -8.17 -3.91 12.47
CA ASN A 169 -8.18 -2.58 13.10
C ASN A 169 -7.29 -1.55 12.39
N LEU A 170 -7.23 -1.63 11.05
CA LEU A 170 -6.33 -0.86 10.19
C LEU A 170 -6.47 0.67 10.36
N THR A 171 -7.66 1.14 10.75
CA THR A 171 -7.96 2.57 10.94
C THR A 171 -7.51 3.11 12.30
N ASN A 172 -7.38 2.24 13.31
CA ASN A 172 -7.10 2.63 14.70
C ASN A 172 -5.65 2.37 15.11
N PHE A 173 -4.90 1.61 14.31
CA PHE A 173 -3.58 1.11 14.66
C PHE A 173 -2.63 2.21 15.17
N TYR A 174 -2.75 3.41 14.63
CA TYR A 174 -1.92 4.54 14.97
C TYR A 174 -2.36 5.29 16.22
N MET A 175 -3.66 5.49 16.39
CA MET A 175 -4.19 6.22 17.53
C MET A 175 -4.09 5.42 18.82
N ASP A 176 -4.20 4.09 18.74
CA ASP A 176 -4.06 3.22 19.90
C ASP A 176 -2.61 3.11 20.38
N GLU A 177 -1.64 3.14 19.47
CA GLU A 177 -0.22 3.18 19.84
C GLU A 177 0.17 4.50 20.50
N ILE A 178 -0.32 5.64 20.01
CA ILE A 178 -0.09 6.95 20.64
C ILE A 178 -0.78 7.00 22.01
N ARG A 179 -1.97 6.45 22.16
CA ARG A 179 -2.69 6.37 23.45
C ARG A 179 -1.96 5.47 24.45
N ASN A 180 -1.45 4.33 24.00
CA ASN A 180 -0.73 3.41 24.87
C ASN A 180 0.62 3.97 25.30
N TYR A 181 1.31 4.73 24.45
CA TYR A 181 2.54 5.43 24.82
C TYR A 181 2.31 6.50 25.90
N LYS A 182 1.17 7.22 25.83
CA LYS A 182 0.81 8.22 26.87
C LYS A 182 0.44 7.60 28.23
N LYS A 183 0.02 6.34 28.27
CA LYS A 183 -0.33 5.63 29.51
C LYS A 183 0.87 5.01 30.23
N THR A 184 2.00 4.84 29.54
CA THR A 184 3.23 4.22 30.08
C THR A 184 4.26 5.25 30.56
N LYS A 185 3.92 6.54 30.53
CA LYS A 185 4.62 7.66 31.17
C LYS A 185 3.82 8.21 32.33
#